data_b715f7dea9fce3cb5a7c2689ad9f25cb
#
_entry.id   b715f7dea9fce3cb5a7c2689ad9f25cb
#
_cell.length_a   1.000
_cell.length_b   1.000
_cell.length_c   1.000
_cell.angle_alpha   90.00
_cell.angle_beta   90.00
_cell.angle_gamma   90.00
#
_symmetry.space_group_name_H-M   'P 1'
#
loop_
_entity.id
_entity.type
_entity.pdbx_description
1 polymer ?
#
loop_
_entity_poly.entity_id
_entity_poly.type
_entity_poly.pdbx_seq_one_letter_code
_entity_poly.pdbx_strand_id
1 'polypeptide(L)'
;MKNIEEFHWILASGSPRRKELLEQIGIRPQIIPSGMEEVITSADPELVVMELSEQKAEDVAFSAPEGSIILGADTVVSVDGEILGKPSDHENACEMIRSIQGRTHQVYTGVTLIYKDQDCDRGVTFVEKTDVKVNPMTEEEI
;
A
#
# COMPACT_ATOMS: atom_id res chain seq x y z
N MET A 1 -19.90 4.07 -22.28
CA MET A 1 -18.76 3.97 -21.38
C MET A 1 -19.24 3.81 -19.93
N LYS A 2 -18.70 2.84 -19.20
CA LYS A 2 -19.06 2.67 -17.80
C LYS A 2 -18.41 3.74 -16.93
N ASN A 3 -19.17 4.22 -15.94
CA ASN A 3 -18.58 5.06 -14.90
C ASN A 3 -17.70 4.22 -13.99
N ILE A 4 -16.76 4.85 -13.31
CA ILE A 4 -15.84 4.18 -12.39
C ILE A 4 -16.59 3.34 -11.33
N GLU A 5 -17.77 3.80 -10.90
CA GLU A 5 -18.61 3.15 -9.92
C GLU A 5 -19.33 1.89 -10.44
N GLU A 6 -19.41 1.73 -11.75
CA GLU A 6 -20.11 0.60 -12.38
C GLU A 6 -19.24 -0.66 -12.48
N PHE A 7 -17.93 -0.52 -12.30
CA PHE A 7 -17.03 -1.66 -12.30
C PHE A 7 -17.11 -2.40 -10.96
N HIS A 8 -16.83 -3.69 -11.01
CA HIS A 8 -16.70 -4.49 -9.80
C HIS A 8 -15.30 -4.29 -9.24
N TRP A 9 -15.18 -3.51 -8.18
CA TRP A 9 -13.92 -3.20 -7.54
C TRP A 9 -13.60 -4.20 -6.45
N ILE A 10 -12.36 -4.68 -6.43
CA ILE A 10 -11.86 -5.56 -5.38
C ILE A 10 -10.63 -4.89 -4.77
N LEU A 11 -10.66 -4.71 -3.47
CA LEU A 11 -9.51 -4.18 -2.73
C LEU A 11 -8.73 -5.35 -2.12
N ALA A 12 -7.51 -5.56 -2.59
CA ALA A 12 -6.63 -6.63 -2.13
C ALA A 12 -5.86 -6.20 -0.87
N SER A 13 -6.59 -5.68 0.11
CA SER A 13 -6.00 -5.14 1.34
C SER A 13 -7.01 -5.20 2.47
N GLY A 14 -6.55 -5.53 3.68
CA GLY A 14 -7.39 -5.47 4.86
C GLY A 14 -7.42 -4.09 5.53
N SER A 15 -6.82 -3.07 4.93
CA SER A 15 -6.75 -1.73 5.51
C SER A 15 -8.09 -1.02 5.50
N PRO A 16 -8.69 -0.70 6.68
CA PRO A 16 -9.95 0.06 6.73
C PRO A 16 -9.82 1.45 6.11
N ARG A 17 -8.65 2.07 6.24
CA ARG A 17 -8.39 3.41 5.71
C ARG A 17 -8.47 3.43 4.19
N ARG A 18 -7.92 2.43 3.52
CA ARG A 18 -7.98 2.34 2.05
C ARG A 18 -9.41 2.14 1.58
N LYS A 19 -10.19 1.32 2.29
CA LYS A 19 -11.61 1.15 2.01
C LYS A 19 -12.36 2.47 2.13
N GLU A 20 -12.13 3.22 3.21
CA GLU A 20 -12.76 4.52 3.43
C GLU A 20 -12.42 5.53 2.33
N LEU A 21 -11.15 5.56 1.88
CA LEU A 21 -10.74 6.46 0.81
C LEU A 21 -11.48 6.16 -0.48
N LEU A 22 -11.67 4.89 -0.83
CA LEU A 22 -12.42 4.50 -2.01
C LEU A 22 -13.90 4.87 -1.89
N GLU A 23 -14.48 4.67 -0.71
CA GLU A 23 -15.87 5.02 -0.45
C GLU A 23 -16.12 6.52 -0.60
N GLN A 24 -15.15 7.36 -0.24
CA GLN A 24 -15.24 8.82 -0.39
C GLN A 24 -15.39 9.25 -1.85
N ILE A 25 -14.89 8.48 -2.78
CA ILE A 25 -15.01 8.79 -4.22
C ILE A 25 -16.09 7.95 -4.91
N GLY A 26 -16.96 7.31 -4.13
CA GLY A 26 -18.09 6.56 -4.65
C GLY A 26 -17.82 5.11 -5.01
N ILE A 27 -16.66 4.58 -4.68
CA ILE A 27 -16.30 3.20 -4.96
C ILE A 27 -16.56 2.35 -3.72
N ARG A 28 -17.35 1.29 -3.87
CA ARG A 28 -17.64 0.34 -2.80
C ARG A 28 -16.98 -0.99 -3.14
N PRO A 29 -15.73 -1.20 -2.71
CA PRO A 29 -15.01 -2.40 -3.10
C PRO A 29 -15.43 -3.61 -2.28
N GLN A 30 -15.32 -4.79 -2.89
CA GLN A 30 -15.31 -6.04 -2.16
C GLN A 30 -13.91 -6.17 -1.55
N ILE A 31 -13.83 -6.52 -0.27
CA ILE A 31 -12.55 -6.66 0.43
C ILE A 31 -12.12 -8.11 0.37
N ILE A 32 -11.01 -8.37 -0.30
CA ILE A 32 -10.38 -9.69 -0.36
C ILE A 32 -8.90 -9.50 -0.07
N PRO A 33 -8.49 -9.60 1.21
CA PRO A 33 -7.08 -9.44 1.55
C PRO A 33 -6.22 -10.54 0.89
N SER A 34 -5.03 -10.15 0.43
CA SER A 34 -4.08 -11.13 -0.08
C SER A 34 -3.55 -11.97 1.08
N GLY A 35 -3.57 -13.30 0.92
CA GLY A 35 -3.00 -14.24 1.88
C GLY A 35 -1.60 -14.70 1.51
N MET A 36 -1.05 -14.12 0.47
CA MET A 36 0.27 -14.49 -0.04
C MET A 36 1.38 -13.99 0.86
N GLU A 37 2.42 -14.80 1.03
CA GLU A 37 3.62 -14.39 1.75
C GLU A 37 4.36 -13.32 0.93
N GLU A 38 4.73 -12.22 1.58
CA GLU A 38 5.44 -11.13 0.93
C GLU A 38 6.88 -11.53 0.58
N VAL A 39 7.27 -11.34 -0.67
CA VAL A 39 8.62 -11.59 -1.15
C VAL A 39 9.25 -10.27 -1.56
N ILE A 40 10.30 -9.87 -0.85
CA ILE A 40 11.02 -8.63 -1.11
C ILE A 40 12.38 -8.93 -1.70
N THR A 41 12.66 -8.42 -2.90
CA THR A 41 13.92 -8.65 -3.59
C THR A 41 14.82 -7.42 -3.66
N SER A 42 14.37 -6.29 -3.12
CA SER A 42 15.09 -5.02 -3.16
C SER A 42 15.12 -4.36 -1.80
N ALA A 43 16.10 -3.51 -1.56
CA ALA A 43 16.16 -2.64 -0.39
C ALA A 43 15.72 -1.19 -0.74
N ASP A 44 15.44 -0.92 -2.00
CA ASP A 44 14.96 0.39 -2.46
C ASP A 44 13.48 0.54 -2.12
N PRO A 45 13.09 1.53 -1.30
CA PRO A 45 11.69 1.71 -0.89
C PRO A 45 10.71 1.79 -2.06
N GLU A 46 11.08 2.46 -3.13
CA GLU A 46 10.24 2.60 -4.33
C GLU A 46 9.97 1.24 -4.97
N LEU A 47 11.01 0.43 -5.15
CA LEU A 47 10.88 -0.90 -5.74
C LEU A 47 10.15 -1.86 -4.81
N VAL A 48 10.35 -1.75 -3.51
CA VAL A 48 9.67 -2.60 -2.52
C VAL A 48 8.15 -2.41 -2.60
N VAL A 49 7.67 -1.16 -2.61
CA VAL A 49 6.22 -0.93 -2.65
C VAL A 49 5.62 -1.31 -3.99
N MET A 50 6.39 -1.20 -5.09
CA MET A 50 5.95 -1.69 -6.38
C MET A 50 5.77 -3.20 -6.36
N GLU A 51 6.79 -3.93 -5.90
CA GLU A 51 6.74 -5.40 -5.80
C GLU A 51 5.58 -5.87 -4.95
N LEU A 52 5.43 -5.30 -3.74
CA LEU A 52 4.40 -5.74 -2.81
C LEU A 52 3.00 -5.42 -3.28
N SER A 53 2.79 -4.24 -3.89
CA SER A 53 1.48 -3.91 -4.45
C SER A 53 1.11 -4.84 -5.61
N GLU A 54 2.07 -5.17 -6.46
CA GLU A 54 1.88 -6.10 -7.57
C GLU A 54 1.54 -7.51 -7.06
N GLN A 55 2.29 -8.01 -6.07
CA GLN A 55 2.04 -9.34 -5.50
C GLN A 55 0.64 -9.44 -4.91
N LYS A 56 0.21 -8.43 -4.15
CA LYS A 56 -1.12 -8.42 -3.55
C LYS A 56 -2.23 -8.39 -4.59
N ALA A 57 -2.07 -7.54 -5.59
CA ALA A 57 -3.06 -7.43 -6.66
C ALA A 57 -3.14 -8.72 -7.50
N GLU A 58 -1.99 -9.28 -7.87
CA GLU A 58 -1.93 -10.49 -8.68
C GLU A 58 -2.50 -11.71 -7.95
N ASP A 59 -2.22 -11.84 -6.66
CA ASP A 59 -2.73 -12.94 -5.84
C ASP A 59 -4.26 -12.96 -5.85
N VAL A 60 -4.88 -11.81 -5.64
CA VAL A 60 -6.34 -11.68 -5.62
C VAL A 60 -6.92 -11.75 -7.03
N ALA A 61 -6.22 -11.18 -8.02
CA ALA A 61 -6.68 -11.21 -9.41
C ALA A 61 -6.79 -12.62 -9.96
N PHE A 62 -5.97 -13.54 -9.50
CA PHE A 62 -5.97 -14.92 -9.96
C PHE A 62 -7.36 -15.58 -9.87
N SER A 63 -8.10 -15.28 -8.82
CA SER A 63 -9.44 -15.85 -8.60
C SER A 63 -10.59 -14.86 -8.82
N ALA A 64 -10.28 -13.64 -9.26
CA ALA A 64 -11.31 -12.62 -9.47
C ALA A 64 -12.06 -12.85 -10.79
N PRO A 65 -13.38 -12.54 -10.82
CA PRO A 65 -14.14 -12.69 -12.05
C PRO A 65 -13.78 -11.67 -13.11
N GLU A 66 -14.04 -12.00 -14.37
CA GLU A 66 -13.84 -11.07 -15.48
C GLU A 66 -14.64 -9.78 -15.28
N GLY A 67 -14.06 -8.67 -15.71
CA GLY A 67 -14.67 -7.34 -15.53
C GLY A 67 -14.36 -6.69 -14.19
N SER A 68 -13.62 -7.39 -13.32
CA SER A 68 -13.21 -6.83 -12.03
C SER A 68 -12.00 -5.92 -12.19
N ILE A 69 -11.92 -4.91 -11.32
CA ILE A 69 -10.72 -4.08 -11.15
C ILE A 69 -10.18 -4.38 -9.75
N ILE A 70 -8.95 -4.89 -9.70
CA ILE A 70 -8.30 -5.23 -8.44
C ILE A 70 -7.29 -4.13 -8.10
N LEU A 71 -7.37 -3.62 -6.89
CA LEU A 71 -6.43 -2.62 -6.37
C LEU A 71 -5.59 -3.25 -5.27
N GLY A 72 -4.29 -3.34 -5.51
CA GLY A 72 -3.30 -3.72 -4.51
C GLY A 72 -2.49 -2.50 -4.13
N ALA A 73 -2.12 -2.38 -2.88
CA ALA A 73 -1.32 -1.26 -2.41
C ALA A 73 -0.44 -1.67 -1.24
N ASP A 74 0.69 -1.01 -1.13
CA ASP A 74 1.59 -1.17 -0.01
C ASP A 74 2.24 0.15 0.33
N THR A 75 2.53 0.38 1.61
CA THR A 75 3.14 1.61 2.09
C THR A 75 4.31 1.29 3.00
N VAL A 76 5.45 1.96 2.78
CA VAL A 76 6.62 1.86 3.64
C VAL A 76 7.10 3.24 4.04
N VAL A 77 7.70 3.31 5.21
CA VAL A 77 8.34 4.53 5.73
C VAL A 77 9.84 4.35 5.61
N SER A 78 10.52 5.37 5.12
CA SER A 78 11.97 5.34 4.93
C SER A 78 12.62 6.56 5.59
N VAL A 79 13.73 6.33 6.28
CA VAL A 79 14.56 7.38 6.86
C VAL A 79 16.00 7.15 6.41
N ASP A 80 16.61 8.17 5.80
CA ASP A 80 17.98 8.08 5.28
C ASP A 80 18.19 6.88 4.34
N GLY A 81 17.17 6.53 3.56
CA GLY A 81 17.22 5.40 2.64
C GLY A 81 16.95 4.04 3.26
N GLU A 82 16.75 3.97 4.57
CA GLU A 82 16.44 2.73 5.26
C GLU A 82 14.93 2.59 5.50
N ILE A 83 14.40 1.42 5.21
CA ILE A 83 12.98 1.13 5.40
C ILE A 83 12.73 0.78 6.86
N LEU A 84 11.75 1.47 7.47
CA LEU A 84 11.27 1.14 8.81
C LEU A 84 10.12 0.14 8.67
N GLY A 85 10.29 -1.03 9.26
CA GLY A 85 9.25 -2.06 9.29
C GLY A 85 8.26 -1.82 10.42
N LYS A 86 7.40 -2.78 10.66
CA LYS A 86 6.48 -2.74 11.80
C LYS A 86 7.27 -2.91 13.09
N PRO A 87 6.93 -2.16 14.15
CA PRO A 87 7.61 -2.35 15.43
C PRO A 87 7.35 -3.73 16.01
N SER A 88 8.40 -4.33 16.58
CA SER A 88 8.31 -5.65 17.19
C SER A 88 7.71 -5.60 18.60
N ASP A 89 7.88 -4.47 19.29
CA ASP A 89 7.36 -4.23 20.64
C ASP A 89 7.28 -2.72 20.90
N HIS A 90 6.86 -2.35 22.10
CA HIS A 90 6.72 -0.95 22.50
C HIS A 90 8.07 -0.21 22.47
N GLU A 91 9.13 -0.86 22.95
CA GLU A 91 10.47 -0.26 22.96
C GLU A 91 10.98 0.00 21.55
N ASN A 92 10.79 -0.95 20.65
CA ASN A 92 11.15 -0.78 19.24
C ASN A 92 10.34 0.33 18.57
N ALA A 93 9.04 0.45 18.90
CA ALA A 93 8.20 1.53 18.41
C ALA A 93 8.74 2.89 18.86
N CYS A 94 9.17 3.02 20.11
CA CYS A 94 9.76 4.24 20.64
C CYS A 94 11.06 4.58 19.92
N GLU A 95 11.89 3.62 19.62
CA GLU A 95 13.14 3.83 18.88
C GLU A 95 12.87 4.30 17.47
N MET A 96 11.87 3.76 16.80
CA MET A 96 11.44 4.20 15.47
C MET A 96 10.99 5.65 15.48
N ILE A 97 10.19 6.03 16.47
CA ILE A 97 9.74 7.42 16.62
C ILE A 97 10.92 8.35 16.89
N ARG A 98 11.87 7.93 17.71
CA ARG A 98 13.08 8.72 17.97
C ARG A 98 13.87 8.94 16.69
N SER A 99 13.90 7.96 15.79
CA SER A 99 14.65 8.07 14.54
C SER A 99 14.04 9.08 13.55
N ILE A 100 12.76 9.35 13.65
CA ILE A 100 12.05 10.26 12.72
C ILE A 100 11.71 11.62 13.33
N GLN A 101 11.75 11.74 14.67
CA GLN A 101 11.39 13.01 15.31
C GLN A 101 12.38 14.12 14.98
N GLY A 102 11.88 15.33 14.78
CA GLY A 102 12.69 16.50 14.43
C GLY A 102 13.34 16.43 13.05
N ARG A 103 12.90 15.51 12.19
CA ARG A 103 13.51 15.26 10.88
C ARG A 103 12.45 15.11 9.80
N THR A 104 12.92 15.10 8.57
CA THR A 104 12.08 14.74 7.42
C THR A 104 12.35 13.28 7.07
N HIS A 105 11.28 12.53 6.88
CA HIS A 105 11.35 11.17 6.38
C HIS A 105 10.45 11.01 5.16
N GLN A 106 10.50 9.89 4.51
CA GLN A 106 9.73 9.63 3.29
C GLN A 106 8.70 8.52 3.53
N VAL A 107 7.54 8.70 2.92
CA VAL A 107 6.50 7.66 2.86
C VAL A 107 6.31 7.30 1.40
N TYR A 108 6.48 6.04 1.08
CA TYR A 108 6.28 5.51 -0.28
C TYR A 108 5.03 4.65 -0.28
N THR A 109 4.16 4.88 -1.25
CA THR A 109 2.99 4.04 -1.47
C THR A 109 3.02 3.54 -2.90
N GLY A 110 3.02 2.22 -3.05
CA GLY A 110 2.87 1.58 -4.35
C GLY A 110 1.42 1.21 -4.55
N VAL A 111 0.92 1.41 -5.75
CA VAL A 111 -0.46 1.06 -6.11
C VAL A 111 -0.43 0.28 -7.41
N THR A 112 -1.11 -0.86 -7.43
CA THR A 112 -1.27 -1.67 -8.63
C THR A 112 -2.75 -1.85 -8.90
N LEU A 113 -3.15 -1.55 -10.14
CA LEU A 113 -4.50 -1.79 -10.62
C LEU A 113 -4.44 -2.86 -11.70
N ILE A 114 -5.28 -3.87 -11.58
CA ILE A 114 -5.40 -4.95 -12.57
C ILE A 114 -6.85 -5.02 -13.04
N TYR A 115 -7.06 -4.90 -14.35
CA TYR A 115 -8.37 -5.12 -14.96
C TYR A 115 -8.41 -6.52 -15.55
N LYS A 116 -9.40 -7.31 -15.13
CA LYS A 116 -9.58 -8.69 -15.59
C LYS A 116 -10.34 -8.69 -16.90
N ASP A 117 -9.63 -8.94 -18.01
CA ASP A 117 -10.18 -9.01 -19.35
C ASP A 117 -10.19 -10.48 -19.83
N GLN A 118 -11.11 -10.81 -20.72
CA GLN A 118 -11.23 -12.15 -21.29
C GLN A 118 -9.95 -12.63 -21.98
N ASP A 119 -9.30 -11.74 -22.70
CA ASP A 119 -8.13 -12.09 -23.51
C ASP A 119 -6.83 -12.03 -22.73
N CYS A 120 -6.68 -11.00 -21.92
CA CYS A 120 -5.51 -10.86 -21.06
C CYS A 120 -5.79 -9.81 -19.97
N ASP A 121 -5.16 -9.99 -18.83
CA ASP A 121 -5.26 -9.02 -17.75
C ASP A 121 -4.40 -7.80 -18.09
N ARG A 122 -4.92 -6.61 -17.78
CA ARG A 122 -4.22 -5.34 -17.99
C ARG A 122 -3.90 -4.73 -16.64
N GLY A 123 -2.64 -4.41 -16.44
CA GLY A 123 -2.19 -3.87 -15.17
C GLY A 123 -1.35 -2.62 -15.32
N VAL A 124 -1.40 -1.79 -14.28
CA VAL A 124 -0.54 -0.61 -14.15
C VAL A 124 -0.11 -0.50 -12.69
N THR A 125 1.16 -0.14 -12.49
CA THR A 125 1.72 0.10 -11.16
C THR A 125 2.35 1.47 -11.13
N PHE A 126 2.10 2.21 -10.06
CA PHE A 126 2.72 3.52 -9.86
C PHE A 126 3.08 3.69 -8.38
N VAL A 127 3.96 4.66 -8.13
CA VAL A 127 4.47 4.95 -6.78
C VAL A 127 4.26 6.42 -6.47
N GLU A 128 3.76 6.70 -5.27
CA GLU A 128 3.70 8.03 -4.69
C GLU A 128 4.73 8.14 -3.58
N LYS A 129 5.52 9.21 -3.61
CA LYS A 129 6.49 9.51 -2.56
C LYS A 129 6.09 10.81 -1.88
N THR A 130 6.02 10.79 -0.55
CA THR A 130 5.68 11.96 0.24
C THR A 130 6.79 12.23 1.26
N ASP A 131 7.26 13.46 1.32
CA ASP A 131 8.17 13.90 2.38
C ASP A 131 7.34 14.34 3.58
N VAL A 132 7.65 13.80 4.75
CA VAL A 132 6.92 14.10 5.98
C VAL A 132 7.91 14.69 6.99
N LYS A 133 7.63 15.92 7.46
CA LYS A 133 8.45 16.57 8.48
C LYS A 133 7.78 16.38 9.84
N VAL A 134 8.53 15.82 10.77
CA VAL A 134 8.09 15.61 12.13
C VAL A 134 8.71 16.64 13.04
N ASN A 135 7.90 17.29 13.86
CA ASN A 135 8.40 18.23 14.85
C ASN A 135 9.20 17.50 15.93
N PRO A 136 10.18 18.18 16.57
CA PRO A 136 10.90 17.57 17.71
C PRO A 136 9.92 17.16 18.80
N MET A 137 10.18 15.99 19.39
CA MET A 137 9.34 15.41 20.45
C MET A 137 10.14 15.21 21.72
N THR A 138 9.49 15.36 22.87
CA THR A 138 10.10 15.01 24.16
C THR A 138 10.01 13.50 24.38
N GLU A 139 10.81 12.98 25.33
CA GLU A 139 10.75 11.58 25.68
C GLU A 139 9.37 11.14 26.19
N GLU A 140 8.66 12.07 26.83
CA GLU A 140 7.29 11.81 27.32
C GLU A 140 6.29 11.66 26.17
N GLU A 141 6.52 12.38 25.04
CA GLU A 141 5.65 12.32 23.87
C GLU A 141 5.91 11.10 23.00
N ILE A 142 7.09 10.50 23.12
CA ILE A 142 7.46 9.31 22.37
C ILE A 142 6.84 8.04 23.03
#